data_195ae9270cf2efa4177c551f0b70450d
#
_entry.id   195ae9270cf2efa4177c551f0b70450d
#
_cell.length_a   1.000
_cell.length_b   1.000
_cell.length_c   1.000
_cell.angle_alpha   90.00
_cell.angle_beta   90.00
_cell.angle_gamma   90.00
#
_symmetry.space_group_name_H-M   'P 1'
#
loop_
_entity.id
_entity.type
_entity.pdbx_description
1 polymer ?
#
loop_
_entity_poly.entity_id
_entity_poly.type
_entity_poly.pdbx_seq_one_letter_code
_entity_poly.pdbx_strand_id
1 'polypeptide(L)'
;MISVDGDTSTNDTVLFLANGLAQNASICPGTEEYKAFAAAVHTVNEQLAKAIAGDGEGATALLEVEVVGAADKEQAKKISKSVVCSNLTKTAVAGHDANWGRILCAMGYAGVSFVPEQVDLFLESAAGTVQILPMGWHFRIVRRRRRRFYLRKK
;
A
#
# COMPACT_ATOMS: atom_id res chain seq x y z
N MET A 1 -5.01 2.11 -1.48
CA MET A 1 -5.73 1.39 -0.41
C MET A 1 -4.87 1.46 0.83
N ILE A 2 -5.42 1.84 1.96
CA ILE A 2 -4.71 1.90 3.24
C ILE A 2 -5.39 1.01 4.28
N SER A 3 -4.64 0.62 5.29
CA SER A 3 -5.13 -0.01 6.52
C SER A 3 -4.13 0.28 7.64
N VAL A 4 -4.63 0.66 8.81
CA VAL A 4 -3.84 0.81 10.03
C VAL A 4 -4.18 -0.33 10.99
N ASP A 5 -5.36 -0.34 11.53
CA ASP A 5 -5.86 -1.35 12.50
C ASP A 5 -7.08 -2.14 11.99
N GLY A 6 -7.71 -1.69 10.91
CA GLY A 6 -8.90 -2.30 10.31
C GLY A 6 -10.19 -1.53 10.63
N ASP A 7 -10.14 -0.60 11.57
CA ASP A 7 -11.28 0.21 11.97
C ASP A 7 -11.35 1.53 11.16
N THR A 8 -12.51 2.17 11.20
CA THR A 8 -12.71 3.48 10.61
C THR A 8 -12.15 4.55 11.55
N SER A 9 -11.32 5.45 11.01
CA SER A 9 -10.79 6.56 11.82
C SER A 9 -11.89 7.54 12.21
N THR A 10 -11.79 8.06 13.42
CA THR A 10 -12.61 9.16 13.92
C THR A 10 -11.99 10.53 13.65
N ASN A 11 -10.71 10.59 13.31
CA ASN A 11 -9.91 11.82 13.26
C ASN A 11 -9.20 12.00 11.91
N ASP A 12 -8.68 10.92 11.29
CA ASP A 12 -8.01 11.04 10.00
C ASP A 12 -8.99 11.43 8.90
N THR A 13 -8.70 12.55 8.26
CA THR A 13 -9.60 13.12 7.24
C THR A 13 -8.81 13.56 6.03
N VAL A 14 -9.31 13.24 4.84
CA VAL A 14 -8.81 13.78 3.57
C VAL A 14 -9.86 14.72 3.00
N LEU A 15 -9.48 15.96 2.74
CA LEU A 15 -10.36 16.98 2.15
C LEU A 15 -9.88 17.31 0.74
N PHE A 16 -10.83 17.41 -0.17
CA PHE A 16 -10.62 17.94 -1.51
C PHE A 16 -11.39 19.25 -1.66
N LEU A 17 -10.68 20.36 -1.88
CA LEU A 17 -11.25 21.69 -1.97
C LEU A 17 -11.00 22.25 -3.39
N ALA A 18 -12.04 22.69 -4.06
CA ALA A 18 -11.97 23.31 -5.39
C ALA A 18 -12.84 24.58 -5.41
N ASN A 19 -12.20 25.75 -5.53
CA ASN A 19 -12.88 27.04 -5.46
C ASN A 19 -13.15 27.68 -6.82
N GLY A 20 -12.69 27.08 -7.92
CA GLY A 20 -12.91 27.57 -9.28
C GLY A 20 -12.11 28.81 -9.69
N LEU A 21 -11.21 29.31 -8.84
CA LEU A 21 -10.46 30.55 -9.10
C LEU A 21 -9.37 30.41 -10.18
N ALA A 22 -9.02 29.20 -10.58
CA ALA A 22 -8.04 28.96 -11.64
C ALA A 22 -8.53 29.43 -13.02
N GLN A 23 -9.86 29.55 -13.21
CA GLN A 23 -10.52 30.00 -14.46
C GLN A 23 -10.01 29.27 -15.72
N ASN A 24 -9.52 28.07 -15.57
CA ASN A 24 -9.11 27.22 -16.68
C ASN A 24 -10.32 26.71 -17.47
N ALA A 25 -10.11 26.30 -18.72
CA ALA A 25 -11.13 25.59 -19.49
C ALA A 25 -11.58 24.31 -18.75
N SER A 26 -12.82 23.91 -18.97
CA SER A 26 -13.35 22.67 -18.37
C SER A 26 -12.53 21.46 -18.81
N ILE A 27 -12.06 20.69 -17.84
CA ILE A 27 -11.31 19.45 -18.08
C ILE A 27 -12.31 18.33 -18.30
N CYS A 28 -12.37 17.78 -19.51
CA CYS A 28 -13.34 16.77 -19.90
C CYS A 28 -12.71 15.37 -19.96
N PRO A 29 -13.43 14.29 -19.54
CA PRO A 29 -12.97 12.93 -19.71
C PRO A 29 -12.53 12.62 -21.14
N GLY A 30 -11.40 11.91 -21.30
CA GLY A 30 -10.86 11.51 -22.60
C GLY A 30 -9.84 12.49 -23.21
N THR A 31 -9.67 13.68 -22.63
CA THR A 31 -8.64 14.65 -23.08
C THR A 31 -7.28 14.42 -22.40
N GLU A 32 -6.20 14.95 -22.95
CA GLU A 32 -4.86 14.87 -22.35
C GLU A 32 -4.79 15.66 -21.04
N GLU A 33 -5.50 16.78 -20.93
CA GLU A 33 -5.62 17.58 -19.72
C GLU A 33 -6.28 16.77 -18.60
N TYR A 34 -7.31 15.97 -18.94
CA TYR A 34 -7.94 15.06 -17.97
C TYR A 34 -6.98 13.99 -17.48
N LYS A 35 -6.21 13.39 -18.38
CA LYS A 35 -5.19 12.38 -18.01
C LYS A 35 -4.13 12.98 -17.10
N ALA A 36 -3.62 14.15 -17.43
CA ALA A 36 -2.62 14.86 -16.63
C ALA A 36 -3.17 15.22 -15.24
N PHE A 37 -4.40 15.77 -15.16
CA PHE A 37 -5.05 16.09 -13.91
C PHE A 37 -5.30 14.85 -13.05
N ALA A 38 -5.83 13.78 -13.64
CA ALA A 38 -6.08 12.50 -12.95
C ALA A 38 -4.78 11.90 -12.40
N ALA A 39 -3.68 11.97 -13.17
CA ALA A 39 -2.38 11.50 -12.73
C ALA A 39 -1.85 12.33 -11.54
N ALA A 40 -2.00 13.65 -11.58
CA ALA A 40 -1.61 14.53 -10.48
C ALA A 40 -2.41 14.24 -9.20
N VAL A 41 -3.73 14.11 -9.30
CA VAL A 41 -4.62 13.74 -8.18
C VAL A 41 -4.24 12.36 -7.64
N HIS A 42 -3.95 11.41 -8.51
CA HIS A 42 -3.52 10.06 -8.09
C HIS A 42 -2.22 10.12 -7.28
N THR A 43 -1.22 10.88 -7.75
CA THR A 43 0.06 11.04 -7.05
C THR A 43 -0.12 11.65 -5.67
N VAL A 44 -0.93 12.71 -5.55
CA VAL A 44 -1.22 13.33 -4.25
C VAL A 44 -1.94 12.35 -3.32
N ASN A 45 -2.97 11.65 -3.83
CA ASN A 45 -3.72 10.68 -3.02
C ASN A 45 -2.83 9.51 -2.56
N GLU A 46 -1.90 9.05 -3.38
CA GLU A 46 -0.94 8.02 -2.98
C GLU A 46 -0.03 8.51 -1.85
N GLN A 47 0.49 9.74 -1.95
CA GLN A 47 1.32 10.33 -0.90
C GLN A 47 0.55 10.50 0.41
N LEU A 48 -0.69 11.00 0.34
CA LEU A 48 -1.56 11.16 1.51
C LEU A 48 -1.90 9.80 2.15
N ALA A 49 -2.21 8.78 1.32
CA ALA A 49 -2.47 7.43 1.81
C ALA A 49 -1.27 6.84 2.57
N LYS A 50 -0.05 7.03 2.03
CA LYS A 50 1.19 6.61 2.70
C LYS A 50 1.46 7.40 3.97
N ALA A 51 1.16 8.70 3.98
CA ALA A 51 1.31 9.55 5.16
C ALA A 51 0.38 9.09 6.29
N ILE A 52 -0.91 8.88 6.00
CA ILE A 52 -1.90 8.39 6.97
C ILE A 52 -1.46 7.02 7.52
N ALA A 53 -1.17 6.05 6.65
CA ALA A 53 -0.78 4.71 7.09
C ALA A 53 0.55 4.71 7.87
N GLY A 54 1.47 5.61 7.53
CA GLY A 54 2.76 5.75 8.22
C GLY A 54 2.67 6.50 9.54
N ASP A 55 1.60 7.23 9.81
CA ASP A 55 1.41 8.04 11.03
C ASP A 55 0.53 7.35 12.10
N GLY A 56 0.25 6.07 11.95
CA GLY A 56 -0.47 5.28 12.94
C GLY A 56 0.17 5.36 14.33
N GLU A 57 -0.66 5.37 15.38
CA GLU A 57 -0.21 5.41 16.77
C GLU A 57 0.71 4.22 17.07
N GLY A 58 1.90 4.51 17.59
CA GLY A 58 2.91 3.48 17.85
C GLY A 58 3.53 2.81 16.61
N ALA A 59 3.21 3.26 15.41
CA ALA A 59 3.73 2.66 14.17
C ALA A 59 5.27 2.80 14.08
N THR A 60 5.96 1.68 13.88
CA THR A 60 7.41 1.61 13.71
C THR A 60 7.84 1.45 12.26
N ALA A 61 6.92 1.04 11.40
CA ALA A 61 7.16 0.79 9.98
C ALA A 61 5.92 1.06 9.15
N LEU A 62 6.11 1.41 7.88
CA LEU A 62 5.10 1.40 6.84
C LEU A 62 5.27 0.12 6.02
N LEU A 63 4.20 -0.65 5.90
CA LEU A 63 4.14 -1.85 5.07
C LEU A 63 3.47 -1.51 3.74
N GLU A 64 4.20 -1.66 2.65
CA GLU A 64 3.65 -1.58 1.30
C GLU A 64 3.60 -2.97 0.69
N VAL A 65 2.50 -3.31 0.02
CA VAL A 65 2.32 -4.60 -0.66
C VAL A 65 2.05 -4.35 -2.12
N GLU A 66 2.92 -4.88 -2.96
CA GLU A 66 2.81 -4.85 -4.42
C GLU A 66 2.51 -6.26 -4.93
N VAL A 67 1.51 -6.40 -5.77
CA VAL A 67 1.13 -7.67 -6.42
C VAL A 67 1.32 -7.51 -7.92
N VAL A 68 2.20 -8.32 -8.49
CA VAL A 68 2.54 -8.32 -9.92
C VAL A 68 2.16 -9.67 -10.52
N GLY A 69 1.63 -9.65 -11.74
CA GLY A 69 1.28 -10.89 -12.46
C GLY A 69 -0.08 -11.50 -12.05
N ALA A 70 -0.92 -10.77 -11.30
CA ALA A 70 -2.30 -11.18 -11.08
C ALA A 70 -3.08 -11.21 -12.40
N ALA A 71 -4.16 -12.00 -12.43
CA ALA A 71 -5.00 -12.12 -13.63
C ALA A 71 -5.64 -10.78 -14.03
N ASP A 72 -5.99 -9.96 -13.04
CA ASP A 72 -6.53 -8.62 -13.24
C ASP A 72 -6.25 -7.71 -12.03
N LYS A 73 -6.61 -6.43 -12.17
CA LYS A 73 -6.43 -5.41 -11.13
C LYS A 73 -7.25 -5.69 -9.86
N GLU A 74 -8.44 -6.27 -9.99
CA GLU A 74 -9.30 -6.56 -8.83
C GLU A 74 -8.75 -7.74 -8.02
N GLN A 75 -8.21 -8.76 -8.66
CA GLN A 75 -7.50 -9.84 -7.98
C GLN A 75 -6.28 -9.30 -7.23
N ALA A 76 -5.43 -8.51 -7.89
CA ALA A 76 -4.28 -7.87 -7.26
C ALA A 76 -4.67 -7.03 -6.04
N LYS A 77 -5.75 -6.26 -6.15
CA LYS A 77 -6.30 -5.41 -5.10
C LYS A 77 -6.81 -6.23 -3.90
N LYS A 78 -7.54 -7.30 -4.14
CA LYS A 78 -8.06 -8.18 -3.07
C LYS A 78 -6.92 -8.87 -2.32
N ILE A 79 -5.94 -9.40 -3.04
CA ILE A 79 -4.77 -10.04 -2.44
C ILE A 79 -3.97 -9.03 -1.61
N SER A 80 -3.59 -7.89 -2.19
CA SER A 80 -2.81 -6.88 -1.47
C SER A 80 -3.54 -6.35 -0.24
N LYS A 81 -4.86 -6.12 -0.34
CA LYS A 81 -5.68 -5.67 0.79
C LYS A 81 -5.74 -6.72 1.90
N SER A 82 -5.90 -8.00 1.56
CA SER A 82 -5.89 -9.09 2.53
C SER A 82 -4.58 -9.14 3.32
N VAL A 83 -3.45 -9.01 2.64
CA VAL A 83 -2.13 -9.03 3.28
C VAL A 83 -1.89 -7.83 4.18
N VAL A 84 -2.19 -6.60 3.74
CA VAL A 84 -1.99 -5.40 4.58
C VAL A 84 -2.95 -5.34 5.77
N CYS A 85 -4.12 -5.99 5.69
CA CYS A 85 -5.07 -6.08 6.79
C CYS A 85 -4.74 -7.23 7.78
N SER A 86 -3.85 -8.15 7.42
CA SER A 86 -3.51 -9.30 8.28
C SER A 86 -2.72 -8.87 9.52
N ASN A 87 -3.32 -9.06 10.71
CA ASN A 87 -2.64 -8.79 11.97
C ASN A 87 -1.40 -9.66 12.15
N LEU A 88 -1.44 -10.92 11.69
CA LEU A 88 -0.27 -11.81 11.74
C LEU A 88 0.87 -11.33 10.85
N THR A 89 0.56 -10.80 9.66
CA THR A 89 1.57 -10.19 8.79
C THR A 89 2.15 -8.92 9.42
N LYS A 90 1.30 -8.04 9.97
CA LYS A 90 1.75 -6.82 10.67
C LYS A 90 2.67 -7.13 11.84
N THR A 91 2.32 -8.11 12.67
CA THR A 91 3.15 -8.52 13.82
C THR A 91 4.47 -9.15 13.39
N ALA A 92 4.50 -9.92 12.29
CA ALA A 92 5.73 -10.45 11.72
C ALA A 92 6.66 -9.30 11.26
N VAL A 93 6.11 -8.32 10.52
CA VAL A 93 6.87 -7.15 10.07
C VAL A 93 7.38 -6.32 11.25
N ALA A 94 6.57 -6.09 12.28
CA ALA A 94 6.96 -5.38 13.50
C ALA A 94 8.06 -6.13 14.26
N GLY A 95 7.97 -7.46 14.32
CA GLY A 95 8.96 -8.35 14.96
C GLY A 95 10.20 -8.64 14.11
N HIS A 96 10.32 -8.05 12.91
CA HIS A 96 11.43 -8.31 11.97
C HIS A 96 11.53 -9.78 11.53
N ASP A 97 10.40 -10.48 11.51
CA ASP A 97 10.27 -11.87 11.08
C ASP A 97 9.86 -11.93 9.59
N ALA A 98 10.68 -12.57 8.76
CA ALA A 98 10.41 -12.79 7.34
C ALA A 98 9.41 -13.95 7.13
N ASN A 99 8.25 -13.86 7.73
CA ASN A 99 7.28 -14.94 7.83
C ASN A 99 6.42 -15.07 6.56
N TRP A 100 6.95 -15.77 5.56
CA TRP A 100 6.25 -16.04 4.30
C TRP A 100 4.95 -16.83 4.50
N GLY A 101 4.88 -17.71 5.50
CA GLY A 101 3.69 -18.50 5.78
C GLY A 101 2.49 -17.64 6.19
N ARG A 102 2.70 -16.60 7.01
CA ARG A 102 1.64 -15.64 7.36
C ARG A 102 1.16 -14.83 6.16
N ILE A 103 2.06 -14.50 5.25
CA ILE A 103 1.74 -13.79 4.02
C ILE A 103 0.88 -14.68 3.11
N LEU A 104 1.31 -15.92 2.83
CA LEU A 104 0.54 -16.86 2.03
C LEU A 104 -0.82 -17.19 2.65
N CYS A 105 -0.88 -17.33 3.97
CA CYS A 105 -2.14 -17.52 4.68
C CYS A 105 -3.09 -16.33 4.41
N ALA A 106 -2.58 -15.10 4.51
CA ALA A 106 -3.36 -13.90 4.22
C ALA A 106 -3.82 -13.82 2.76
N MET A 107 -3.00 -14.27 1.82
CA MET A 107 -3.39 -14.40 0.41
C MET A 107 -4.48 -15.46 0.24
N GLY A 108 -4.38 -16.59 0.93
CA GLY A 108 -5.31 -17.72 0.83
C GLY A 108 -6.76 -17.39 1.19
N TYR A 109 -6.97 -16.47 2.13
CA TYR A 109 -8.33 -16.02 2.48
C TYR A 109 -8.75 -14.69 1.82
N ALA A 110 -8.04 -14.26 0.78
CA ALA A 110 -8.37 -13.01 0.05
C ALA A 110 -9.68 -13.08 -0.75
N GLY A 111 -10.31 -14.25 -0.83
CA GLY A 111 -11.55 -14.44 -1.60
C GLY A 111 -11.36 -14.43 -3.10
N VAL A 112 -10.16 -14.77 -3.56
CA VAL A 112 -9.82 -14.94 -4.98
C VAL A 112 -8.96 -16.18 -5.16
N SER A 113 -9.13 -16.87 -6.29
CA SER A 113 -8.31 -18.06 -6.61
C SER A 113 -6.97 -17.65 -7.17
N PHE A 114 -5.91 -18.33 -6.74
CA PHE A 114 -4.57 -18.26 -7.31
C PHE A 114 -3.87 -19.62 -7.08
N VAL A 115 -2.74 -19.84 -7.72
CA VAL A 115 -1.96 -21.08 -7.58
C VAL A 115 -0.80 -20.80 -6.61
N PRO A 116 -0.85 -21.30 -5.35
CA PRO A 116 0.17 -21.00 -4.34
C PRO A 116 1.58 -21.39 -4.75
N GLU A 117 1.71 -22.49 -5.51
CA GLU A 117 2.98 -23.02 -6.01
C GLU A 117 3.64 -22.14 -7.07
N GLN A 118 2.92 -21.14 -7.56
CA GLN A 118 3.43 -20.17 -8.54
C GLN A 118 3.73 -18.80 -7.92
N VAL A 119 3.71 -18.68 -6.60
CA VAL A 119 3.92 -17.40 -5.90
C VAL A 119 5.38 -17.21 -5.51
N ASP A 120 6.02 -16.17 -6.02
CA ASP A 120 7.29 -15.67 -5.50
C ASP A 120 7.04 -14.56 -4.47
N LEU A 121 7.69 -14.64 -3.34
CA LEU A 121 7.63 -13.61 -2.30
C LEU A 121 8.99 -12.92 -2.14
N PHE A 122 8.96 -11.60 -2.19
CA PHE A 122 10.11 -10.75 -1.95
C PHE A 122 9.85 -9.83 -0.77
N LEU A 123 10.85 -9.69 0.08
CA LEU A 123 10.90 -8.62 1.09
C LEU A 123 11.90 -7.57 0.64
N GLU A 124 11.47 -6.31 0.68
CA GLU A 124 12.32 -5.16 0.36
C GLU A 124 12.41 -4.20 1.54
N SER A 125 13.60 -3.66 1.75
CA SER A 125 13.86 -2.63 2.74
C SER A 125 15.00 -1.72 2.24
N ALA A 126 15.37 -0.72 3.03
CA ALA A 126 16.54 0.11 2.75
C ALA A 126 17.87 -0.70 2.69
N ALA A 127 17.90 -1.91 3.25
CA ALA A 127 19.07 -2.81 3.21
C ALA A 127 19.14 -3.65 1.93
N GLY A 128 18.09 -3.65 1.10
CA GLY A 128 18.03 -4.42 -0.14
C GLY A 128 16.78 -5.28 -0.24
N THR A 129 16.76 -6.15 -1.23
CA THR A 129 15.67 -7.07 -1.53
C THR A 129 16.12 -8.51 -1.32
N VAL A 130 15.27 -9.32 -0.70
CA VAL A 130 15.49 -10.76 -0.53
C VAL A 130 14.26 -11.54 -1.00
N GLN A 131 14.48 -12.58 -1.77
CA GLN A 131 13.44 -13.54 -2.11
C GLN A 131 13.31 -14.55 -0.98
N ILE A 132 12.10 -14.70 -0.44
CA ILE A 132 11.83 -15.59 0.71
C ILE A 132 11.03 -16.83 0.31
N LEU A 133 10.41 -16.81 -0.88
CA LEU A 133 9.72 -17.96 -1.46
C LEU A 133 9.91 -17.94 -2.99
N PRO A 134 10.66 -18.90 -3.57
CA PRO A 134 10.89 -18.97 -5.01
C PRO A 134 9.93 -19.95 -5.69
N MET A 135 8.82 -19.49 -6.29
CA MET A 135 7.88 -20.38 -6.98
C MET A 135 7.25 -19.80 -8.28
N GLY A 136 7.62 -18.60 -8.74
CA GLY A 136 7.32 -18.14 -10.11
C GLY A 136 6.40 -16.91 -10.28
N TRP A 137 5.68 -16.44 -9.27
CA TRP A 137 4.90 -15.19 -9.32
C TRP A 137 5.52 -14.13 -8.41
N HIS A 138 5.65 -12.90 -8.92
CA HIS A 138 6.30 -11.83 -8.18
C HIS A 138 5.34 -11.14 -7.20
N PHE A 139 5.52 -11.39 -5.92
CA PHE A 139 4.86 -10.67 -4.83
C PHE A 139 5.91 -9.96 -3.99
N ARG A 140 5.76 -8.64 -3.85
CA ARG A 140 6.76 -7.80 -3.21
C ARG A 140 6.19 -7.10 -1.99
N ILE A 141 6.88 -7.22 -0.87
CA ILE A 141 6.58 -6.48 0.35
C ILE A 141 7.70 -5.50 0.62
N VAL A 142 7.35 -4.22 0.67
CA VAL A 142 8.28 -3.14 0.97
C VAL A 142 8.07 -2.67 2.41
N ARG A 143 9.13 -2.75 3.22
CA ARG A 143 9.17 -2.17 4.55
C ARG A 143 9.93 -0.86 4.51
N ARG A 144 9.24 0.27 4.75
CA ARG A 144 9.87 1.57 4.90
C ARG A 144 9.97 1.95 6.38
N ARG A 145 11.15 2.40 6.83
CA ARG A 145 11.29 2.98 8.16
C ARG A 145 10.58 4.33 8.19
N ARG A 146 9.82 4.60 9.27
CA ARG A 146 9.23 5.91 9.53
C ARG A 146 10.35 6.95 9.62
N ARG A 147 10.36 7.98 8.77
CA ARG A 147 11.20 9.16 8.98
C ARG A 147 10.56 9.94 10.14
N ARG A 148 11.20 9.97 11.31
CA ARG A 148 10.83 10.90 12.38
C ARG A 148 11.19 12.31 11.90
N PHE A 149 10.17 13.11 11.54
CA PHE A 149 10.33 14.54 11.43
C PHE A 149 10.39 15.10 12.84
N TYR A 150 11.58 15.36 13.34
CA TYR A 150 11.74 16.23 14.50
C TYR A 150 11.48 17.66 14.02
N LEU A 151 10.33 18.22 14.33
CA LEU A 151 10.18 19.67 14.38
C LEU A 151 11.13 20.16 15.47
N ARG A 152 12.27 20.73 15.07
CA ARG A 152 13.08 21.52 16.02
C ARG A 152 12.18 22.68 16.47
N LYS A 153 11.72 22.63 17.72
CA LYS A 153 11.25 23.84 18.38
C LYS A 153 12.42 24.83 18.39
N LYS A 154 12.24 25.97 17.72
CA LYS A 154 13.10 27.14 17.93
C LYS A 154 12.84 27.68 19.31
#